data_ba7352fd6c2118f0f77f192bec36f4ea
#
_entry.id   ba7352fd6c2118f0f77f192bec36f4ea
#
_cell.length_a   1.000
_cell.length_b   1.000
_cell.length_c   1.000
_cell.angle_alpha   90.00
_cell.angle_beta   90.00
_cell.angle_gamma   90.00
#
_symmetry.space_group_name_H-M   'P 1'
#
loop_
_entity.id
_entity.type
_entity.pdbx_description
1 polymer ?
#
loop_
_entity_poly.entity_id
_entity_poly.type
_entity_poly.pdbx_seq_one_letter_code
_entity_poly.pdbx_strand_id
1 'polypeptide(L)'
;DPYTGHVLDGIDHYAKVNEQRREGLSGRAYSKAELQTILDGAGFQKCRFYSVMPALERPQLVMAEGYIPNELLDIRIFPQYNSPQTVFLEEEKLYDDLLQNGLFHTMANGFLVECTVGGALSDAEQITVSGDRGHGESLITIIKKNDYVWKKALYREGKEKLAKLAENTAYLQSHNIPVVEGQIEGDMYVMPYVHGEIATEHFRKLLRRDPKGFLEELGQFFEVILRSSEQVPYEQVNWQRFDPEWSQRKADDPNLYKWEKLAGASEEEKRNIGVILKRGYIDLVSLNCFWSDKEYLFFDQEFYCESLPVNVIFVRNIDLIYGGFADLEEILSKEEVLKHFSLWEHKELWRQYTHSFMRRLRNEKELAAYHKRVRRDMRIVVSNRHRMDYTQEEYDRLFTNIFRNVNGKKIFLFGSGRFAEQFVKQFQDCCEIAGIVDNNSEKWGTKLEGIEICSPMELKAQQAAFKVFICIKFFDEVLEQLRDMGIREISVYNPALEYDRPLKLMAAGQQEENKRYHVGYVAGVFDLFHIGHL
;
A
#
# COMPACT_ATOMS: atom_id res chain seq x y z
N ASP A 1 9.18 6.88 -9.04
CA ASP A 1 9.15 8.35 -9.08
C ASP A 1 10.16 8.92 -8.09
N PRO A 2 11.02 9.88 -8.51
CA PRO A 2 11.97 10.52 -7.63
C PRO A 2 11.33 11.54 -6.66
N TYR A 3 10.07 11.91 -6.85
CA TYR A 3 9.42 12.95 -6.06
C TYR A 3 8.57 12.41 -4.92
N THR A 4 7.91 11.28 -5.11
CA THR A 4 6.96 10.72 -4.13
C THR A 4 7.38 9.36 -3.57
N GLY A 5 8.07 8.52 -4.33
CA GLY A 5 8.37 7.16 -3.92
C GLY A 5 9.12 7.04 -2.59
N HIS A 6 10.10 7.91 -2.34
CA HIS A 6 10.83 7.89 -1.07
C HIS A 6 9.98 8.36 0.13
N VAL A 7 9.02 9.24 -0.13
CA VAL A 7 8.10 9.75 0.91
C VAL A 7 7.14 8.64 1.32
N LEU A 8 6.68 7.83 0.37
CA LEU A 8 5.66 6.81 0.60
C LEU A 8 6.21 5.55 1.26
N ASP A 9 7.37 5.08 0.85
CA ASP A 9 7.97 3.84 1.35
C ASP A 9 9.15 4.04 2.32
N GLY A 10 9.50 5.29 2.62
CA GLY A 10 10.63 5.65 3.46
C GLY A 10 12.00 5.44 2.80
N ILE A 11 12.05 5.25 1.49
CA ILE A 11 13.29 5.08 0.72
C ILE A 11 13.52 6.30 -0.15
N ASP A 12 14.63 6.98 0.06
CA ASP A 12 15.05 8.12 -0.75
C ASP A 12 15.53 7.67 -2.14
N HIS A 13 14.61 7.61 -3.08
CA HIS A 13 14.93 7.25 -4.47
C HIS A 13 15.73 8.36 -5.17
N TYR A 14 15.58 9.60 -4.73
CA TYR A 14 16.31 10.74 -5.30
C TYR A 14 17.77 10.75 -4.85
N ALA A 15 18.06 10.33 -3.61
CA ALA A 15 19.43 10.18 -3.13
C ALA A 15 20.24 9.20 -3.97
N LYS A 16 19.62 8.19 -4.59
CA LYS A 16 20.28 7.31 -5.56
C LYS A 16 20.86 8.05 -6.75
N VAL A 17 20.23 9.12 -7.18
CA VAL A 17 20.71 9.97 -8.29
C VAL A 17 22.01 10.65 -7.90
N ASN A 18 22.08 11.15 -6.67
CA ASN A 18 23.20 11.92 -6.17
C ASN A 18 24.29 11.06 -5.49
N GLU A 19 23.91 9.91 -4.93
CA GLU A 19 24.79 9.01 -4.20
C GLU A 19 25.22 7.80 -5.04
N GLN A 20 25.56 7.97 -6.28
CA GLN A 20 25.99 6.91 -7.22
C GLN A 20 27.17 6.05 -6.72
N ARG A 21 27.77 6.38 -5.59
CA ARG A 21 29.00 5.79 -5.08
C ARG A 21 28.81 4.80 -3.93
N ARG A 22 27.57 4.62 -3.41
CA ARG A 22 27.35 3.63 -2.35
C ARG A 22 27.21 2.24 -2.97
N GLU A 23 28.03 1.31 -2.50
CA GLU A 23 27.93 -0.10 -2.86
C GLU A 23 26.49 -0.62 -2.66
N GLY A 24 25.97 -1.33 -3.65
CA GLY A 24 24.64 -1.93 -3.61
C GLY A 24 23.51 -1.07 -4.15
N LEU A 25 23.74 0.18 -4.56
CA LEU A 25 22.78 1.01 -5.27
C LEU A 25 23.13 1.01 -6.76
N SER A 26 22.42 0.21 -7.54
CA SER A 26 22.50 0.22 -9.00
C SER A 26 21.36 1.04 -9.59
N GLY A 27 21.65 1.79 -10.63
CA GLY A 27 20.70 2.57 -11.39
C GLY A 27 20.51 4.00 -10.87
N ARG A 28 19.90 4.80 -11.73
CA ARG A 28 19.59 6.20 -11.51
C ARG A 28 18.11 6.43 -11.77
N ALA A 29 17.44 7.24 -10.95
CA ALA A 29 16.13 7.78 -11.25
C ALA A 29 16.27 9.01 -12.16
N TYR A 30 15.33 9.17 -13.08
CA TYR A 30 15.26 10.30 -14.01
C TYR A 30 13.91 10.96 -13.90
N SER A 31 13.87 12.27 -13.94
CA SER A 31 12.64 13.01 -14.16
C SER A 31 12.18 12.85 -15.63
N LYS A 32 10.89 13.13 -15.89
CA LYS A 32 10.37 13.11 -17.26
C LYS A 32 11.13 14.04 -18.18
N ALA A 33 11.46 15.25 -17.73
CA ALA A 33 12.19 16.24 -18.50
C ALA A 33 13.62 15.78 -18.86
N GLU A 34 14.32 15.13 -17.92
CA GLU A 34 15.64 14.54 -18.21
C GLU A 34 15.55 13.43 -19.26
N LEU A 35 14.55 12.53 -19.12
CA LEU A 35 14.33 11.46 -20.10
C LEU A 35 14.05 12.04 -21.49
N GLN A 36 13.18 13.04 -21.59
CA GLN A 36 12.88 13.73 -22.86
C GLN A 36 14.16 14.28 -23.48
N THR A 37 14.97 15.00 -22.69
CA THR A 37 16.25 15.56 -23.16
C THR A 37 17.20 14.50 -23.69
N ILE A 38 17.30 13.36 -23.01
CA ILE A 38 18.15 12.23 -23.42
C ILE A 38 17.65 11.64 -24.76
N LEU A 39 16.34 11.46 -24.90
CA LEU A 39 15.73 10.87 -26.10
C LEU A 39 15.84 11.80 -27.32
N ASP A 40 15.62 13.09 -27.11
CA ASP A 40 15.80 14.10 -28.15
C ASP A 40 17.26 14.14 -28.62
N GLY A 41 18.21 14.11 -27.69
CA GLY A 41 19.64 14.03 -27.96
C GLY A 41 20.07 12.73 -28.69
N ALA A 42 19.34 11.64 -28.49
CA ALA A 42 19.52 10.36 -29.18
C ALA A 42 18.89 10.32 -30.60
N GLY A 43 18.14 11.36 -30.99
CA GLY A 43 17.58 11.52 -32.33
C GLY A 43 16.21 10.86 -32.54
N PHE A 44 15.49 10.51 -31.50
CA PHE A 44 14.10 10.05 -31.62
C PHE A 44 13.20 11.23 -32.03
N GLN A 45 12.40 11.02 -33.08
CA GLN A 45 11.52 12.05 -33.63
C GLN A 45 10.16 12.10 -32.93
N LYS A 46 9.73 10.98 -32.39
CA LYS A 46 8.46 10.87 -31.67
C LYS A 46 8.68 10.05 -30.42
N CYS A 47 8.22 10.59 -29.29
CA CYS A 47 8.20 9.92 -28.02
C CYS A 47 6.79 10.02 -27.42
N ARG A 48 6.31 8.96 -26.81
CA ARG A 48 5.05 8.94 -26.05
C ARG A 48 5.34 8.38 -24.67
N PHE A 49 5.02 9.17 -23.66
CA PHE A 49 5.18 8.79 -22.27
C PHE A 49 3.93 8.10 -21.75
N TYR A 50 4.15 7.10 -20.94
CA TYR A 50 3.13 6.40 -20.16
C TYR A 50 3.54 6.41 -18.70
N SER A 51 2.62 6.79 -17.84
CA SER A 51 2.76 6.66 -16.39
C SER A 51 2.57 5.21 -15.98
N VAL A 52 3.46 4.68 -15.15
CA VAL A 52 3.42 3.30 -14.66
C VAL A 52 3.18 3.30 -13.16
N MET A 53 2.14 2.62 -12.73
CA MET A 53 1.70 2.52 -11.34
C MET A 53 1.48 1.07 -10.93
N PRO A 54 1.67 0.68 -9.66
CA PRO A 54 2.39 1.44 -8.64
C PRO A 54 3.92 1.35 -8.79
N ALA A 55 4.45 0.40 -9.55
CA ALA A 55 5.89 0.20 -9.76
C ALA A 55 6.20 -0.40 -11.14
N LEU A 56 7.37 -0.07 -11.68
CA LEU A 56 7.82 -0.54 -13.00
C LEU A 56 7.96 -2.07 -13.08
N GLU A 57 8.41 -2.69 -12.00
CA GLU A 57 8.66 -4.14 -11.96
C GLU A 57 7.36 -4.97 -11.89
N ARG A 58 6.30 -4.38 -11.35
CA ARG A 58 4.97 -5.00 -11.26
C ARG A 58 3.89 -3.97 -11.53
N PRO A 59 3.74 -3.52 -12.76
CA PRO A 59 2.74 -2.55 -13.11
C PRO A 59 1.32 -3.15 -12.96
N GLN A 60 0.42 -2.37 -12.39
CA GLN A 60 -1.02 -2.63 -12.43
C GLN A 60 -1.68 -1.75 -13.47
N LEU A 61 -1.15 -0.53 -13.67
CA LEU A 61 -1.62 0.44 -14.64
C LEU A 61 -0.46 1.04 -15.41
N VAL A 62 -0.62 1.11 -16.74
CA VAL A 62 0.22 1.89 -17.65
C VAL A 62 -0.70 2.81 -18.44
N MET A 63 -0.56 4.12 -18.29
CA MET A 63 -1.50 5.10 -18.83
C MET A 63 -0.78 6.17 -19.64
N ALA A 64 -1.24 6.38 -20.87
CA ALA A 64 -0.67 7.36 -21.77
C ALA A 64 -0.85 8.79 -21.23
N GLU A 65 0.14 9.62 -21.45
CA GLU A 65 0.04 11.03 -21.10
C GLU A 65 -1.13 11.71 -21.81
N GLY A 66 -1.91 12.47 -21.04
CA GLY A 66 -3.09 13.18 -21.53
C GLY A 66 -4.36 12.33 -21.59
N TYR A 67 -4.30 11.04 -21.30
CA TYR A 67 -5.49 10.22 -21.14
C TYR A 67 -6.06 10.36 -19.73
N ILE A 68 -7.36 10.51 -19.62
CA ILE A 68 -8.08 10.53 -18.33
C ILE A 68 -9.06 9.35 -18.36
N PRO A 69 -8.93 8.38 -17.45
CA PRO A 69 -9.82 7.25 -17.37
C PRO A 69 -11.22 7.66 -16.92
N ASN A 70 -12.21 6.86 -17.27
CA ASN A 70 -13.58 7.00 -16.78
C ASN A 70 -13.84 6.19 -15.50
N GLU A 71 -12.81 5.60 -14.94
CA GLU A 71 -12.88 4.80 -13.71
C GLU A 71 -12.07 5.45 -12.58
N LEU A 72 -12.41 5.10 -11.34
CA LEU A 72 -11.71 5.57 -10.16
C LEU A 72 -10.44 4.76 -9.94
N LEU A 73 -9.32 5.43 -9.84
CA LEU A 73 -8.03 4.77 -9.67
C LEU A 73 -7.79 4.30 -8.24
N ASP A 74 -8.36 4.98 -7.25
CA ASP A 74 -8.24 4.64 -5.81
C ASP A 74 -8.73 3.23 -5.47
N ILE A 75 -9.68 2.70 -6.25
CA ILE A 75 -10.24 1.36 -6.07
C ILE A 75 -9.72 0.34 -7.10
N ARG A 76 -8.84 0.75 -8.02
CA ARG A 76 -8.27 -0.10 -9.06
C ARG A 76 -6.79 -0.40 -8.86
N ILE A 77 -6.05 0.52 -8.25
CA ILE A 77 -4.61 0.41 -8.06
C ILE A 77 -4.33 0.28 -6.56
N PHE A 78 -3.70 -0.81 -6.18
CA PHE A 78 -3.37 -1.08 -4.78
C PHE A 78 -1.85 -1.18 -4.63
N PRO A 79 -1.19 -0.10 -4.20
CA PRO A 79 0.22 -0.11 -3.90
C PRO A 79 0.56 -1.17 -2.84
N GLN A 80 1.65 -1.88 -3.07
CA GLN A 80 2.13 -2.88 -2.12
C GLN A 80 3.53 -2.49 -1.67
N TYR A 81 3.68 -2.18 -0.40
CA TYR A 81 4.92 -1.70 0.17
C TYR A 81 5.72 -2.85 0.79
N ASN A 82 7.05 -2.82 0.60
CA ASN A 82 7.95 -3.78 1.25
C ASN A 82 8.00 -3.61 2.77
N SER A 83 7.68 -2.41 3.25
CA SER A 83 7.72 -2.03 4.65
C SER A 83 6.46 -1.24 5.01
N PRO A 84 5.26 -1.89 5.05
CA PRO A 84 3.98 -1.21 5.26
C PRO A 84 3.95 -0.34 6.52
N GLN A 85 4.67 -0.73 7.56
CA GLN A 85 4.75 0.00 8.83
C GLN A 85 5.47 1.36 8.73
N THR A 86 6.16 1.63 7.62
CA THR A 86 6.84 2.90 7.38
C THR A 86 6.06 3.85 6.48
N VAL A 87 4.96 3.39 5.92
CA VAL A 87 4.09 4.20 5.06
C VAL A 87 3.25 5.13 5.92
N PHE A 88 3.23 6.42 5.57
CA PHE A 88 2.47 7.44 6.29
C PHE A 88 1.42 8.13 5.41
N LEU A 89 1.33 7.74 4.15
CA LEU A 89 0.38 8.27 3.19
C LEU A 89 -0.19 7.14 2.33
N GLU A 90 -1.50 7.07 2.22
CA GLU A 90 -2.20 6.17 1.31
C GLU A 90 -2.22 6.82 -0.09
N GLU A 91 -1.23 6.50 -0.94
CA GLU A 91 -1.04 7.18 -2.22
C GLU A 91 -2.21 6.99 -3.19
N GLU A 92 -2.91 5.87 -3.10
CA GLU A 92 -4.08 5.58 -3.94
C GLU A 92 -5.18 6.62 -3.78
N LYS A 93 -5.31 7.22 -2.61
CA LYS A 93 -6.28 8.30 -2.34
C LYS A 93 -5.93 9.63 -3.02
N LEU A 94 -4.72 9.78 -3.52
CA LEU A 94 -4.27 10.99 -4.21
C LEU A 94 -4.45 10.90 -5.73
N TYR A 95 -4.62 9.70 -6.30
CA TYR A 95 -4.55 9.52 -7.75
C TYR A 95 -5.59 10.32 -8.52
N ASP A 96 -6.83 10.35 -8.05
CA ASP A 96 -7.91 11.06 -8.72
C ASP A 96 -7.73 12.58 -8.64
N ASP A 97 -7.28 13.10 -7.50
CA ASP A 97 -6.93 14.51 -7.35
C ASP A 97 -5.74 14.91 -8.24
N LEU A 98 -4.72 14.06 -8.32
CA LEU A 98 -3.56 14.29 -9.20
C LEU A 98 -3.97 14.31 -10.67
N LEU A 99 -4.91 13.45 -11.08
CA LEU A 99 -5.46 13.44 -12.45
C LEU A 99 -6.22 14.75 -12.74
N GLN A 100 -7.12 15.13 -11.85
CA GLN A 100 -7.94 16.35 -12.03
C GLN A 100 -7.09 17.61 -12.08
N ASN A 101 -5.98 17.64 -11.35
CA ASN A 101 -5.03 18.77 -11.34
C ASN A 101 -3.96 18.68 -12.44
N GLY A 102 -3.99 17.66 -13.31
CA GLY A 102 -3.02 17.46 -14.38
C GLY A 102 -1.60 17.12 -13.90
N LEU A 103 -1.45 16.66 -12.67
CA LEU A 103 -0.16 16.35 -12.05
C LEU A 103 0.21 14.86 -12.11
N PHE A 104 -0.76 13.98 -12.31
CA PHE A 104 -0.59 12.53 -12.25
C PHE A 104 0.57 12.03 -13.11
N HIS A 105 0.62 12.44 -14.38
CA HIS A 105 1.67 12.00 -15.29
C HIS A 105 3.05 12.56 -14.98
N THR A 106 3.12 13.70 -14.31
CA THR A 106 4.39 14.28 -13.86
C THR A 106 4.92 13.58 -12.62
N MET A 107 4.02 13.18 -11.72
CA MET A 107 4.32 12.57 -10.42
C MET A 107 4.24 11.04 -10.43
N ALA A 108 4.18 10.42 -11.60
CA ALA A 108 4.10 8.97 -11.72
C ALA A 108 5.30 8.25 -11.11
N ASN A 109 5.05 7.08 -10.51
CA ASN A 109 6.09 6.28 -9.86
C ASN A 109 7.12 5.70 -10.84
N GLY A 110 6.75 5.61 -12.11
CA GLY A 110 7.65 5.20 -13.18
C GLY A 110 7.14 5.63 -14.54
N PHE A 111 8.03 5.61 -15.52
CA PHE A 111 7.71 5.91 -16.92
C PHE A 111 8.06 4.74 -17.83
N LEU A 112 7.12 4.40 -18.71
CA LEU A 112 7.36 3.66 -19.92
C LEU A 112 7.39 4.67 -21.07
N VAL A 113 8.40 4.62 -21.93
CA VAL A 113 8.50 5.56 -23.06
C VAL A 113 8.58 4.77 -24.35
N GLU A 114 7.61 4.98 -25.22
CA GLU A 114 7.62 4.47 -26.59
C GLU A 114 8.27 5.50 -27.49
N CYS A 115 9.30 5.10 -28.23
CA CYS A 115 10.07 6.00 -29.08
C CYS A 115 10.24 5.43 -30.49
N THR A 116 10.23 6.32 -31.50
CA THR A 116 10.50 5.93 -32.88
C THR A 116 11.26 7.01 -33.64
N VAL A 117 12.09 6.59 -34.60
CA VAL A 117 12.80 7.49 -35.52
C VAL A 117 11.92 7.84 -36.74
N GLY A 118 10.94 7.02 -37.08
CA GLY A 118 10.12 7.26 -38.29
C GLY A 118 8.86 6.41 -38.42
N GLY A 119 8.52 5.65 -37.38
CA GLY A 119 7.33 4.80 -37.36
C GLY A 119 6.07 5.46 -36.75
N ALA A 120 4.99 4.70 -36.65
CA ALA A 120 3.82 5.04 -35.87
C ALA A 120 4.02 4.57 -34.42
N LEU A 121 3.54 5.36 -33.48
CA LEU A 121 3.43 4.97 -32.07
C LEU A 121 2.16 4.14 -31.86
N SER A 122 2.11 3.37 -30.77
CA SER A 122 0.94 2.61 -30.34
C SER A 122 -0.29 3.53 -30.15
N ASP A 123 -1.46 2.97 -30.37
CA ASP A 123 -2.75 3.61 -30.10
C ASP A 123 -3.31 3.24 -28.72
N ALA A 124 -2.55 2.55 -27.87
CA ALA A 124 -2.96 2.21 -26.52
C ALA A 124 -3.04 3.48 -25.64
N GLU A 125 -4.17 3.68 -25.00
CA GLU A 125 -4.39 4.78 -24.04
C GLU A 125 -4.13 4.32 -22.60
N GLN A 126 -4.65 3.14 -22.26
CA GLN A 126 -4.50 2.54 -20.93
C GLN A 126 -4.26 1.05 -21.07
N ILE A 127 -3.38 0.53 -20.22
CA ILE A 127 -3.13 -0.90 -20.07
C ILE A 127 -3.24 -1.23 -18.59
N THR A 128 -4.18 -2.11 -18.25
CA THR A 128 -4.33 -2.63 -16.89
C THR A 128 -3.82 -4.07 -16.85
N VAL A 129 -3.03 -4.41 -15.84
CA VAL A 129 -2.39 -5.73 -15.70
C VAL A 129 -2.76 -6.36 -14.38
N SER A 130 -3.39 -7.53 -14.41
CA SER A 130 -3.70 -8.33 -13.21
C SER A 130 -2.49 -9.20 -12.80
N GLY A 131 -1.31 -8.59 -12.64
CA GLY A 131 -0.05 -9.31 -12.40
C GLY A 131 0.10 -9.90 -10.99
N ASP A 132 -0.80 -9.61 -10.08
CA ASP A 132 -0.85 -10.17 -8.72
C ASP A 132 -1.62 -11.51 -8.64
N ARG A 133 -2.31 -11.87 -9.73
CA ARG A 133 -3.11 -13.10 -9.83
C ARG A 133 -2.26 -14.30 -10.25
N GLY A 134 -2.80 -15.49 -10.08
CA GLY A 134 -2.21 -16.73 -10.63
C GLY A 134 -2.14 -16.69 -12.16
N HIS A 135 -1.25 -17.49 -12.76
CA HIS A 135 -1.01 -17.48 -14.22
C HIS A 135 -2.27 -17.75 -15.03
N GLY A 136 -3.17 -18.62 -14.54
CA GLY A 136 -4.46 -18.91 -15.18
C GLY A 136 -5.50 -17.79 -15.05
N GLU A 137 -5.26 -16.80 -14.18
CA GLU A 137 -6.20 -15.74 -13.83
C GLU A 137 -5.72 -14.34 -14.25
N SER A 138 -4.48 -14.23 -14.72
CA SER A 138 -3.87 -12.95 -15.06
C SER A 138 -4.22 -12.53 -16.48
N LEU A 139 -4.84 -11.34 -16.60
CA LEU A 139 -5.18 -10.72 -17.87
C LEU A 139 -4.48 -9.37 -18.03
N ILE A 140 -4.32 -8.97 -19.27
CA ILE A 140 -4.01 -7.60 -19.71
C ILE A 140 -5.26 -7.03 -20.35
N THR A 141 -5.70 -5.86 -19.91
CA THR A 141 -6.77 -5.09 -20.54
C THR A 141 -6.18 -3.85 -21.19
N ILE A 142 -6.42 -3.63 -22.47
CA ILE A 142 -5.87 -2.52 -23.25
C ILE A 142 -7.03 -1.68 -23.79
N ILE A 143 -7.09 -0.43 -23.40
CA ILE A 143 -8.01 0.57 -23.97
C ILE A 143 -7.29 1.27 -25.10
N LYS A 144 -7.92 1.34 -26.26
CA LYS A 144 -7.39 1.86 -27.50
C LYS A 144 -8.04 3.19 -27.87
N LYS A 145 -7.33 4.05 -28.59
CA LYS A 145 -7.85 5.34 -29.13
C LYS A 145 -9.07 5.22 -30.02
N ASN A 146 -9.26 4.07 -30.64
CA ASN A 146 -10.37 3.80 -31.56
C ASN A 146 -11.62 3.27 -30.85
N ASP A 147 -11.76 3.53 -29.56
CA ASP A 147 -12.89 3.12 -28.73
C ASP A 147 -13.12 1.59 -28.66
N TYR A 148 -12.02 0.84 -28.64
CA TYR A 148 -12.04 -0.60 -28.37
C TYR A 148 -11.26 -0.95 -27.11
N VAL A 149 -11.74 -1.99 -26.44
CA VAL A 149 -11.06 -2.62 -25.32
C VAL A 149 -10.66 -4.03 -25.71
N TRP A 150 -9.40 -4.33 -25.54
CA TRP A 150 -8.85 -5.65 -25.80
C TRP A 150 -8.44 -6.30 -24.49
N LYS A 151 -8.86 -7.55 -24.28
CA LYS A 151 -8.37 -8.39 -23.19
C LYS A 151 -7.54 -9.52 -23.73
N LYS A 152 -6.40 -9.76 -23.12
CA LYS A 152 -5.44 -10.79 -23.48
C LYS A 152 -4.95 -11.51 -22.23
N ALA A 153 -4.72 -12.82 -22.31
CA ALA A 153 -4.08 -13.56 -21.25
C ALA A 153 -2.62 -13.12 -21.10
N LEU A 154 -2.20 -12.81 -19.88
CA LEU A 154 -0.80 -12.45 -19.57
C LEU A 154 0.11 -13.68 -19.74
N TYR A 155 -0.39 -14.86 -19.38
CA TYR A 155 0.31 -16.13 -19.48
C TYR A 155 -0.50 -17.12 -20.33
N ARG A 156 0.19 -18.14 -20.84
CA ARG A 156 -0.44 -19.17 -21.72
C ARG A 156 -1.60 -19.90 -21.02
N GLU A 157 -1.46 -20.13 -19.73
CA GLU A 157 -2.45 -20.80 -18.89
C GLU A 157 -3.77 -20.03 -18.77
N GLY A 158 -3.74 -18.72 -18.97
CA GLY A 158 -4.92 -17.85 -18.90
C GLY A 158 -5.77 -17.80 -20.17
N LYS A 159 -5.41 -18.50 -21.25
CA LYS A 159 -6.15 -18.45 -22.52
C LYS A 159 -7.59 -18.93 -22.40
N GLU A 160 -7.84 -19.98 -21.60
CA GLU A 160 -9.17 -20.51 -21.37
C GLU A 160 -10.10 -19.52 -20.67
N LYS A 161 -9.55 -18.57 -19.91
CA LYS A 161 -10.31 -17.53 -19.21
C LYS A 161 -11.06 -16.60 -20.17
N LEU A 162 -10.49 -16.31 -21.32
CA LEU A 162 -11.16 -15.46 -22.34
C LEU A 162 -12.42 -16.16 -22.90
N ALA A 163 -12.36 -17.48 -23.10
CA ALA A 163 -13.52 -18.26 -23.50
C ALA A 163 -14.60 -18.28 -22.41
N LYS A 164 -14.20 -18.40 -21.14
CA LYS A 164 -15.14 -18.31 -20.00
C LYS A 164 -15.78 -16.92 -19.89
N LEU A 165 -15.04 -15.85 -20.16
CA LEU A 165 -15.59 -14.49 -20.18
C LEU A 165 -16.69 -14.38 -21.25
N ALA A 166 -16.46 -14.90 -22.45
CA ALA A 166 -17.48 -14.93 -23.50
C ALA A 166 -18.71 -15.78 -23.11
N GLU A 167 -18.49 -16.96 -22.50
CA GLU A 167 -19.57 -17.81 -22.00
C GLU A 167 -20.39 -17.10 -20.90
N ASN A 168 -19.73 -16.45 -19.96
CA ASN A 168 -20.39 -15.70 -18.88
C ASN A 168 -21.23 -14.56 -19.43
N THR A 169 -20.72 -13.81 -20.40
CA THR A 169 -21.45 -12.75 -21.09
C THR A 169 -22.73 -13.28 -21.74
N ALA A 170 -22.62 -14.36 -22.52
CA ALA A 170 -23.77 -15.00 -23.17
C ALA A 170 -24.80 -15.56 -22.16
N TYR A 171 -24.32 -16.14 -21.04
CA TYR A 171 -25.20 -16.62 -19.98
C TYR A 171 -26.00 -15.47 -19.34
N LEU A 172 -25.35 -14.36 -18.97
CA LEU A 172 -26.00 -13.19 -18.39
C LEU A 172 -27.04 -12.57 -19.35
N GLN A 173 -26.69 -12.47 -20.63
CA GLN A 173 -27.63 -12.00 -21.67
C GLN A 173 -28.86 -12.91 -21.78
N SER A 174 -28.69 -14.24 -21.65
CA SER A 174 -29.83 -15.17 -21.65
C SER A 174 -30.79 -14.96 -20.46
N HIS A 175 -30.33 -14.29 -19.42
CA HIS A 175 -31.12 -13.88 -18.24
C HIS A 175 -31.56 -12.41 -18.31
N ASN A 176 -31.48 -11.79 -19.48
CA ASN A 176 -31.82 -10.39 -19.71
C ASN A 176 -31.02 -9.40 -18.84
N ILE A 177 -29.77 -9.71 -18.55
CA ILE A 177 -28.83 -8.80 -17.92
C ILE A 177 -28.05 -8.08 -19.03
N PRO A 178 -28.13 -6.75 -19.13
CA PRO A 178 -27.35 -5.99 -20.11
C PRO A 178 -25.85 -6.09 -19.78
N VAL A 179 -25.09 -6.66 -20.70
CA VAL A 179 -23.62 -6.80 -20.58
C VAL A 179 -22.99 -6.31 -21.87
N VAL A 180 -21.87 -5.61 -21.78
CA VAL A 180 -21.09 -5.18 -22.95
C VAL A 180 -20.69 -6.41 -23.75
N GLU A 181 -21.14 -6.46 -25.00
CA GLU A 181 -20.83 -7.58 -25.90
C GLU A 181 -19.39 -7.51 -26.39
N GLY A 182 -18.75 -8.66 -26.42
CA GLY A 182 -17.44 -8.81 -26.99
C GLY A 182 -17.31 -10.13 -27.73
N GLN A 183 -16.27 -10.24 -28.53
CA GLN A 183 -15.98 -11.43 -29.33
C GLN A 183 -14.53 -11.86 -29.24
N ILE A 184 -14.28 -13.13 -29.45
CA ILE A 184 -12.91 -13.66 -29.53
C ILE A 184 -12.36 -13.38 -30.92
N GLU A 185 -11.25 -12.65 -30.97
CA GLU A 185 -10.48 -12.38 -32.19
C GLU A 185 -9.04 -12.87 -31.99
N GLY A 186 -8.72 -14.01 -32.58
CA GLY A 186 -7.41 -14.64 -32.39
C GLY A 186 -7.18 -15.06 -30.94
N ASP A 187 -6.20 -14.45 -30.26
CA ASP A 187 -5.88 -14.70 -28.85
C ASP A 187 -6.38 -13.60 -27.90
N MET A 188 -7.33 -12.78 -28.36
CA MET A 188 -7.89 -11.65 -27.61
C MET A 188 -9.41 -11.73 -27.53
N TYR A 189 -9.95 -11.14 -26.48
CA TYR A 189 -11.38 -10.79 -26.37
C TYR A 189 -11.52 -9.30 -26.64
N VAL A 190 -12.28 -8.94 -27.65
CA VAL A 190 -12.45 -7.57 -28.15
C VAL A 190 -13.87 -7.11 -27.87
N MET A 191 -14.02 -5.94 -27.29
CA MET A 191 -15.30 -5.31 -27.00
C MET A 191 -15.24 -3.80 -27.26
N PRO A 192 -16.39 -3.13 -27.52
CA PRO A 192 -16.42 -1.67 -27.64
C PRO A 192 -16.07 -1.02 -26.29
N TYR A 193 -15.43 0.15 -26.37
CA TYR A 193 -15.28 1.03 -25.21
C TYR A 193 -16.59 1.81 -24.98
N VAL A 194 -17.09 1.80 -23.76
CA VAL A 194 -18.32 2.48 -23.39
C VAL A 194 -18.01 3.79 -22.70
N HIS A 195 -18.47 4.89 -23.27
CA HIS A 195 -18.40 6.23 -22.68
C HIS A 195 -19.59 6.41 -21.72
N GLY A 196 -19.46 5.95 -20.49
CA GLY A 196 -20.50 6.00 -19.48
C GLY A 196 -19.96 6.31 -18.09
N GLU A 197 -20.82 6.80 -17.23
CA GLU A 197 -20.49 6.96 -15.82
C GLU A 197 -20.45 5.57 -15.15
N ILE A 198 -19.45 5.31 -14.31
CA ILE A 198 -19.42 4.10 -13.48
C ILE A 198 -20.54 4.18 -12.42
N ALA A 199 -21.33 3.11 -12.30
CA ALA A 199 -22.48 3.10 -11.40
C ALA A 199 -22.11 3.33 -9.93
N THR A 200 -20.90 2.97 -9.49
CA THR A 200 -20.41 3.31 -8.14
C THR A 200 -20.37 4.81 -7.90
N GLU A 201 -19.90 5.60 -8.89
CA GLU A 201 -19.88 7.06 -8.78
C GLU A 201 -21.31 7.65 -8.82
N HIS A 202 -22.15 7.11 -9.67
CA HIS A 202 -23.57 7.48 -9.70
C HIS A 202 -24.21 7.29 -8.32
N PHE A 203 -24.04 6.13 -7.69
CA PHE A 203 -24.56 5.84 -6.35
C PHE A 203 -23.99 6.77 -5.28
N ARG A 204 -22.69 7.08 -5.32
CA ARG A 204 -22.06 8.05 -4.40
C ARG A 204 -22.67 9.45 -4.52
N LYS A 205 -22.86 9.92 -5.76
CA LYS A 205 -23.51 11.22 -6.03
C LYS A 205 -24.96 11.22 -5.58
N LEU A 206 -25.68 10.13 -5.83
CA LEU A 206 -27.07 9.99 -5.43
C LEU A 206 -27.23 9.98 -3.91
N LEU A 207 -26.39 9.23 -3.19
CA LEU A 207 -26.39 9.18 -1.73
C LEU A 207 -26.14 10.56 -1.11
N ARG A 208 -25.20 11.34 -1.64
CA ARG A 208 -24.94 12.72 -1.18
C ARG A 208 -26.13 13.66 -1.40
N ARG A 209 -26.88 13.47 -2.48
CA ARG A 209 -27.99 14.35 -2.87
C ARG A 209 -29.33 13.91 -2.30
N ASP A 210 -29.61 12.62 -2.34
CA ASP A 210 -30.90 12.02 -1.99
C ASP A 210 -30.71 10.61 -1.41
N PRO A 211 -30.50 10.49 -0.10
CA PRO A 211 -30.29 9.19 0.56
C PRO A 211 -31.48 8.22 0.43
N LYS A 212 -32.72 8.74 0.30
CA LYS A 212 -33.90 7.88 0.10
C LYS A 212 -33.92 7.33 -1.31
N GLY A 213 -33.72 8.18 -2.31
CA GLY A 213 -33.61 7.77 -3.70
C GLY A 213 -32.45 6.79 -3.90
N PHE A 214 -31.34 6.95 -3.17
CA PHE A 214 -30.25 6.01 -3.16
C PHE A 214 -30.68 4.60 -2.71
N LEU A 215 -31.42 4.49 -1.60
CA LEU A 215 -31.90 3.18 -1.12
C LEU A 215 -32.86 2.53 -2.12
N GLU A 216 -33.75 3.32 -2.72
CA GLU A 216 -34.71 2.83 -3.73
C GLU A 216 -33.99 2.32 -4.98
N GLU A 217 -33.04 3.10 -5.50
CA GLU A 217 -32.30 2.74 -6.72
C GLU A 217 -31.31 1.61 -6.48
N LEU A 218 -30.67 1.56 -5.31
CA LEU A 218 -29.82 0.42 -4.92
C LEU A 218 -30.65 -0.87 -4.81
N GLY A 219 -31.89 -0.78 -4.31
CA GLY A 219 -32.84 -1.89 -4.31
C GLY A 219 -33.14 -2.38 -5.73
N GLN A 220 -33.39 -1.47 -6.67
CA GLN A 220 -33.60 -1.83 -8.09
C GLN A 220 -32.35 -2.49 -8.70
N PHE A 221 -31.17 -2.00 -8.38
CA PHE A 221 -29.92 -2.60 -8.79
C PHE A 221 -29.77 -4.04 -8.24
N PHE A 222 -30.14 -4.26 -6.99
CA PHE A 222 -30.14 -5.60 -6.39
C PHE A 222 -31.14 -6.55 -7.07
N GLU A 223 -32.29 -6.05 -7.49
CA GLU A 223 -33.25 -6.85 -8.28
C GLU A 223 -32.68 -7.28 -9.64
N VAL A 224 -31.82 -6.46 -10.27
CA VAL A 224 -31.11 -6.88 -11.48
C VAL A 224 -30.15 -8.03 -11.17
N ILE A 225 -29.40 -7.95 -10.08
CA ILE A 225 -28.48 -9.03 -9.67
C ILE A 225 -29.25 -10.32 -9.34
N LEU A 226 -30.39 -10.23 -8.66
CA LEU A 226 -31.24 -11.40 -8.36
C LEU A 226 -31.69 -12.16 -9.60
N ARG A 227 -31.89 -11.48 -10.71
CA ARG A 227 -32.32 -12.07 -11.99
C ARG A 227 -31.17 -12.64 -12.82
N SER A 228 -29.94 -12.48 -12.40
CA SER A 228 -28.74 -12.87 -13.17
C SER A 228 -28.54 -14.37 -13.32
N SER A 229 -29.27 -15.18 -12.55
CA SER A 229 -29.17 -16.63 -12.60
C SER A 229 -30.42 -17.30 -12.01
N GLU A 230 -30.60 -18.61 -12.30
CA GLU A 230 -31.59 -19.43 -11.62
C GLU A 230 -31.27 -19.54 -10.13
N GLN A 231 -32.32 -19.68 -9.31
CA GLN A 231 -32.20 -19.88 -7.86
C GLN A 231 -32.03 -21.35 -7.53
N VAL A 232 -31.25 -21.64 -6.52
CA VAL A 232 -31.03 -22.99 -5.97
C VAL A 232 -31.81 -23.12 -4.67
N PRO A 233 -32.64 -24.16 -4.51
CA PRO A 233 -33.27 -24.48 -3.24
C PRO A 233 -32.21 -24.66 -2.14
N TYR A 234 -32.49 -24.07 -0.96
CA TYR A 234 -31.56 -24.03 0.15
C TYR A 234 -31.01 -25.41 0.55
N GLU A 235 -31.85 -26.44 0.51
CA GLU A 235 -31.55 -27.83 0.85
C GLU A 235 -30.58 -28.48 -0.13
N GLN A 236 -30.43 -27.93 -1.33
CA GLN A 236 -29.52 -28.44 -2.37
C GLN A 236 -28.14 -27.78 -2.32
N VAL A 237 -27.92 -26.83 -1.43
CA VAL A 237 -26.66 -26.11 -1.33
C VAL A 237 -25.62 -26.96 -0.59
N ASN A 238 -24.48 -27.14 -1.21
CA ASN A 238 -23.34 -27.76 -0.53
C ASN A 238 -22.51 -26.71 0.23
N TRP A 239 -22.90 -26.43 1.45
CA TRP A 239 -22.28 -25.42 2.31
C TRP A 239 -20.81 -25.68 2.64
N GLN A 240 -20.35 -26.93 2.58
CA GLN A 240 -18.96 -27.29 2.85
C GLN A 240 -18.00 -26.85 1.73
N ARG A 241 -18.53 -26.53 0.54
CA ARG A 241 -17.70 -26.04 -0.59
C ARG A 241 -17.22 -24.61 -0.43
N PHE A 242 -17.83 -23.81 0.46
CA PHE A 242 -17.59 -22.38 0.46
C PHE A 242 -16.21 -21.95 0.97
N ASP A 243 -15.61 -22.66 1.92
CA ASP A 243 -14.19 -22.49 2.22
C ASP A 243 -13.57 -23.59 3.11
N PRO A 244 -13.03 -24.65 2.56
CA PRO A 244 -12.33 -25.68 3.34
C PRO A 244 -11.03 -25.19 3.98
N GLU A 245 -10.35 -24.18 3.43
CA GLU A 245 -9.13 -23.65 4.03
C GLU A 245 -9.41 -22.66 5.16
N TRP A 246 -10.52 -21.94 5.07
CA TRP A 246 -10.90 -20.96 6.08
C TRP A 246 -11.25 -21.63 7.42
N SER A 247 -11.97 -22.74 7.37
CA SER A 247 -12.33 -23.53 8.57
C SER A 247 -11.12 -24.10 9.30
N GLN A 248 -10.01 -24.35 8.61
CA GLN A 248 -8.78 -24.89 9.20
C GLN A 248 -7.90 -23.81 9.86
N ARG A 249 -7.94 -22.57 9.37
CA ARG A 249 -7.01 -21.51 9.81
C ARG A 249 -7.41 -20.84 11.12
N LYS A 250 -8.66 -20.90 11.53
CA LYS A 250 -9.19 -20.17 12.69
C LYS A 250 -10.23 -20.95 13.50
N ALA A 251 -10.00 -22.25 13.70
CA ALA A 251 -10.90 -23.09 14.52
C ALA A 251 -11.17 -22.51 15.94
N ASP A 252 -10.28 -21.66 16.43
CA ASP A 252 -10.30 -21.10 17.77
C ASP A 252 -10.85 -19.66 17.84
N ASP A 253 -11.27 -19.05 16.72
CA ASP A 253 -11.86 -17.71 16.73
C ASP A 253 -13.37 -17.81 17.03
N PRO A 254 -13.86 -17.33 18.19
CA PRO A 254 -15.26 -17.44 18.58
C PRO A 254 -16.21 -16.62 17.66
N ASN A 255 -15.68 -15.67 16.89
CA ASN A 255 -16.43 -14.86 15.93
C ASN A 255 -16.53 -15.47 14.55
N LEU A 256 -15.96 -16.65 14.32
CA LEU A 256 -15.98 -17.34 13.04
C LEU A 256 -17.32 -18.02 12.81
N TYR A 257 -18.03 -17.51 11.80
CA TYR A 257 -19.13 -18.23 11.21
C TYR A 257 -18.59 -19.44 10.45
N LYS A 258 -19.04 -20.64 10.82
CA LYS A 258 -18.81 -21.83 10.04
C LYS A 258 -19.95 -21.96 9.02
N TRP A 259 -19.62 -22.09 7.76
CA TRP A 259 -20.59 -22.31 6.68
C TRP A 259 -21.50 -23.51 6.95
N GLU A 260 -20.98 -24.52 7.65
CA GLU A 260 -21.74 -25.70 8.08
C GLU A 260 -22.93 -25.37 8.97
N LYS A 261 -22.86 -24.27 9.75
CA LYS A 261 -24.00 -23.82 10.56
C LYS A 261 -25.18 -23.37 9.72
N LEU A 262 -24.93 -22.91 8.51
CA LEU A 262 -25.98 -22.46 7.59
C LEU A 262 -26.80 -23.64 7.06
N ALA A 263 -26.24 -24.83 6.98
CA ALA A 263 -26.97 -26.05 6.57
C ALA A 263 -28.14 -26.38 7.51
N GLY A 264 -28.00 -26.04 8.81
CA GLY A 264 -29.01 -26.26 9.82
C GLY A 264 -29.81 -25.01 10.23
N ALA A 265 -29.73 -23.94 9.42
CA ALA A 265 -30.37 -22.67 9.74
C ALA A 265 -31.90 -22.79 9.84
N SER A 266 -32.49 -22.06 10.77
CA SER A 266 -33.94 -21.90 10.90
C SER A 266 -34.53 -21.16 9.68
N GLU A 267 -35.86 -21.24 9.48
CA GLU A 267 -36.53 -20.53 8.39
C GLU A 267 -36.35 -18.99 8.50
N GLU A 268 -36.16 -18.49 9.69
CA GLU A 268 -35.87 -17.07 9.92
C GLU A 268 -34.42 -16.73 9.50
N GLU A 269 -33.46 -17.56 9.88
CA GLU A 269 -32.07 -17.39 9.46
C GLU A 269 -31.89 -17.56 7.95
N LYS A 270 -32.62 -18.48 7.31
CA LYS A 270 -32.61 -18.65 5.84
C LYS A 270 -33.02 -17.37 5.14
N ARG A 271 -33.99 -16.62 5.69
CA ARG A 271 -34.39 -15.31 5.14
C ARG A 271 -33.25 -14.30 5.19
N ASN A 272 -32.47 -14.29 6.25
CA ASN A 272 -31.30 -13.41 6.40
C ASN A 272 -30.13 -13.82 5.51
N ILE A 273 -30.02 -15.11 5.18
CA ILE A 273 -29.01 -15.61 4.23
C ILE A 273 -29.33 -15.18 2.81
N GLY A 274 -30.62 -15.02 2.49
CA GLY A 274 -31.12 -14.55 1.20
C GLY A 274 -31.16 -15.65 0.14
N VAL A 275 -31.39 -15.24 -1.09
CA VAL A 275 -31.51 -16.11 -2.25
C VAL A 275 -30.15 -16.70 -2.63
N ILE A 276 -30.16 -17.99 -3.02
CA ILE A 276 -28.97 -18.68 -3.52
C ILE A 276 -29.04 -18.71 -5.05
N LEU A 277 -28.07 -18.12 -5.70
CA LEU A 277 -27.94 -18.12 -7.15
C LEU A 277 -27.15 -19.34 -7.62
N LYS A 278 -27.61 -20.03 -8.67
CA LYS A 278 -26.92 -21.17 -9.26
C LYS A 278 -25.54 -20.78 -9.79
N ARG A 279 -25.47 -19.63 -10.48
CA ARG A 279 -24.22 -18.96 -10.85
C ARG A 279 -24.22 -17.56 -10.26
N GLY A 280 -23.55 -17.37 -9.14
CA GLY A 280 -23.38 -16.04 -8.54
C GLY A 280 -22.15 -15.35 -9.11
N TYR A 281 -22.35 -14.30 -9.90
CA TYR A 281 -21.27 -13.51 -10.50
C TYR A 281 -20.73 -12.52 -9.47
N ILE A 282 -19.61 -12.83 -8.85
CA ILE A 282 -19.06 -12.04 -7.73
C ILE A 282 -18.64 -10.63 -8.17
N ASP A 283 -18.37 -10.44 -9.46
CA ASP A 283 -18.01 -9.16 -10.06
C ASP A 283 -19.21 -8.44 -10.73
N LEU A 284 -20.44 -8.92 -10.49
CA LEU A 284 -21.65 -8.20 -10.88
C LEU A 284 -21.91 -7.06 -9.88
N VAL A 285 -21.00 -6.10 -9.90
CA VAL A 285 -20.93 -4.99 -8.95
C VAL A 285 -21.01 -3.65 -9.67
N SER A 286 -21.41 -2.62 -8.93
CA SER A 286 -21.53 -1.26 -9.45
C SER A 286 -20.22 -0.71 -10.02
N LEU A 287 -19.07 -1.20 -9.56
CA LEU A 287 -17.76 -0.86 -10.09
C LEU A 287 -17.53 -1.40 -11.51
N ASN A 288 -18.16 -2.52 -11.85
CA ASN A 288 -18.10 -3.15 -13.17
C ASN A 288 -19.41 -2.93 -13.95
N CYS A 289 -20.00 -1.75 -13.78
CA CYS A 289 -21.26 -1.39 -14.38
C CYS A 289 -21.25 0.08 -14.80
N PHE A 290 -21.66 0.37 -16.02
CA PHE A 290 -21.97 1.72 -16.47
C PHE A 290 -23.42 2.06 -16.14
N TRP A 291 -23.63 3.32 -15.76
CA TRP A 291 -24.94 3.92 -15.60
C TRP A 291 -25.15 4.93 -16.73
N SER A 292 -26.21 4.75 -17.51
CA SER A 292 -26.62 5.68 -18.55
C SER A 292 -28.13 5.57 -18.78
N ASP A 293 -28.81 6.70 -18.86
CA ASP A 293 -30.26 6.78 -19.22
C ASP A 293 -31.17 5.86 -18.38
N LYS A 294 -30.83 5.66 -17.09
CA LYS A 294 -31.52 4.77 -16.15
C LYS A 294 -31.39 3.29 -16.46
N GLU A 295 -30.36 2.92 -17.21
CA GLU A 295 -30.02 1.54 -17.49
C GLU A 295 -28.64 1.18 -16.93
N TYR A 296 -28.52 -0.07 -16.51
CA TYR A 296 -27.27 -0.67 -16.05
C TYR A 296 -26.69 -1.52 -17.16
N LEU A 297 -25.42 -1.24 -17.53
CA LEU A 297 -24.68 -2.01 -18.52
C LEU A 297 -23.43 -2.57 -17.89
N PHE A 298 -23.41 -3.86 -17.58
CA PHE A 298 -22.29 -4.53 -16.92
C PHE A 298 -21.17 -4.84 -17.90
N PHE A 299 -19.96 -4.96 -17.36
CA PHE A 299 -18.78 -5.39 -18.09
C PHE A 299 -17.87 -6.22 -17.17
N ASP A 300 -16.86 -6.88 -17.73
CA ASP A 300 -15.80 -7.59 -16.99
C ASP A 300 -16.27 -8.74 -16.09
N GLN A 301 -17.21 -9.55 -16.58
CA GLN A 301 -17.79 -10.65 -15.81
C GLN A 301 -16.94 -11.92 -15.91
N GLU A 302 -15.73 -11.89 -15.30
CA GLU A 302 -14.72 -12.94 -15.41
C GLU A 302 -15.04 -14.18 -14.56
N PHE A 303 -15.76 -14.03 -13.45
CA PHE A 303 -15.90 -15.05 -12.42
C PHE A 303 -17.34 -15.30 -12.02
N TYR A 304 -17.69 -16.55 -11.85
CA TYR A 304 -18.87 -16.94 -11.11
C TYR A 304 -18.55 -18.04 -10.07
N CYS A 305 -19.38 -18.11 -9.06
CA CYS A 305 -19.36 -19.16 -8.04
C CYS A 305 -20.67 -19.94 -8.08
N GLU A 306 -20.59 -21.24 -7.99
CA GLU A 306 -21.79 -22.09 -7.94
C GLU A 306 -22.49 -21.98 -6.59
N SER A 307 -23.81 -21.93 -6.60
CA SER A 307 -24.69 -21.91 -5.42
C SER A 307 -24.36 -20.77 -4.44
N LEU A 308 -24.04 -19.56 -4.97
CA LEU A 308 -23.63 -18.43 -4.16
C LEU A 308 -24.82 -17.71 -3.53
N PRO A 309 -24.81 -17.46 -2.19
CA PRO A 309 -25.74 -16.52 -1.58
C PRO A 309 -25.57 -15.12 -2.18
N VAL A 310 -26.66 -14.57 -2.73
CA VAL A 310 -26.63 -13.26 -3.40
C VAL A 310 -26.17 -12.13 -2.48
N ASN A 311 -26.39 -12.27 -1.17
CA ASN A 311 -25.99 -11.33 -0.16
C ASN A 311 -24.47 -11.07 -0.15
N VAL A 312 -23.65 -12.02 -0.60
CA VAL A 312 -22.20 -11.82 -0.81
C VAL A 312 -21.98 -10.66 -1.81
N ILE A 313 -22.73 -10.67 -2.91
CA ILE A 313 -22.63 -9.65 -3.97
C ILE A 313 -23.21 -8.32 -3.47
N PHE A 314 -24.30 -8.36 -2.72
CA PHE A 314 -24.95 -7.15 -2.19
C PHE A 314 -24.03 -6.43 -1.18
N VAL A 315 -23.47 -7.16 -0.19
CA VAL A 315 -22.55 -6.55 0.77
C VAL A 315 -21.30 -6.00 0.08
N ARG A 316 -20.77 -6.74 -0.91
CA ARG A 316 -19.64 -6.27 -1.72
C ARG A 316 -19.96 -4.95 -2.45
N ASN A 317 -21.16 -4.82 -3.01
CA ASN A 317 -21.60 -3.57 -3.65
C ASN A 317 -21.63 -2.40 -2.66
N ILE A 318 -22.26 -2.60 -1.49
CA ILE A 318 -22.32 -1.57 -0.45
C ILE A 318 -20.91 -1.16 -0.02
N ASP A 319 -20.03 -2.12 0.24
CA ASP A 319 -18.65 -1.85 0.65
C ASP A 319 -17.86 -1.08 -0.43
N LEU A 320 -18.08 -1.37 -1.73
CA LEU A 320 -17.46 -0.65 -2.85
C LEU A 320 -18.01 0.78 -3.02
N ILE A 321 -19.32 0.99 -2.85
CA ILE A 321 -19.93 2.31 -2.94
C ILE A 321 -19.38 3.22 -1.84
N TYR A 322 -19.34 2.72 -0.61
CA TYR A 322 -18.83 3.52 0.52
C TYR A 322 -17.32 3.74 0.43
N GLY A 323 -16.55 2.72 0.03
CA GLY A 323 -15.10 2.82 -0.05
C GLY A 323 -14.50 3.31 1.27
N GLY A 324 -13.65 4.34 1.20
CA GLY A 324 -13.09 5.03 2.35
C GLY A 324 -13.66 6.44 2.57
N PHE A 325 -14.82 6.77 2.00
CA PHE A 325 -15.42 8.11 2.07
C PHE A 325 -16.20 8.31 3.36
N ALA A 326 -15.62 9.05 4.31
CA ALA A 326 -16.22 9.33 5.61
C ALA A 326 -17.51 10.19 5.51
N ASP A 327 -17.59 11.08 4.53
CA ASP A 327 -18.76 11.93 4.28
C ASP A 327 -20.02 11.12 3.95
N LEU A 328 -19.88 9.99 3.28
CA LEU A 328 -21.01 9.10 2.99
C LEU A 328 -21.56 8.44 4.27
N GLU A 329 -20.66 8.04 5.17
CA GLU A 329 -21.02 7.48 6.49
C GLU A 329 -21.74 8.51 7.38
N GLU A 330 -21.42 9.80 7.25
CA GLU A 330 -22.08 10.88 8.00
C GLU A 330 -23.50 11.16 7.47
N ILE A 331 -23.76 10.98 6.19
CA ILE A 331 -25.07 11.23 5.57
C ILE A 331 -26.04 10.07 5.85
N LEU A 332 -25.60 8.85 5.60
CA LEU A 332 -26.34 7.61 5.84
C LEU A 332 -25.30 6.52 6.15
N SER A 333 -25.32 5.99 7.37
CA SER A 333 -24.32 5.02 7.76
C SER A 333 -24.45 3.70 6.99
N LYS A 334 -23.32 3.07 6.71
CA LYS A 334 -23.28 1.74 6.10
C LYS A 334 -24.07 0.70 6.91
N GLU A 335 -24.09 0.86 8.23
CA GLU A 335 -24.90 0.03 9.12
C GLU A 335 -26.39 0.15 8.82
N GLU A 336 -26.89 1.37 8.63
CA GLU A 336 -28.31 1.61 8.31
C GLU A 336 -28.68 1.00 6.95
N VAL A 337 -27.82 1.13 5.94
CA VAL A 337 -28.03 0.51 4.62
C VAL A 337 -28.05 -1.01 4.71
N LEU A 338 -27.07 -1.61 5.43
CA LEU A 338 -27.04 -3.06 5.63
C LEU A 338 -28.26 -3.58 6.38
N LYS A 339 -28.77 -2.83 7.38
CA LYS A 339 -30.01 -3.16 8.08
C LYS A 339 -31.24 -3.02 7.21
N HIS A 340 -31.30 -1.98 6.37
CA HIS A 340 -32.41 -1.74 5.44
C HIS A 340 -32.61 -2.93 4.47
N PHE A 341 -31.51 -3.52 3.99
CA PHE A 341 -31.53 -4.68 3.08
C PHE A 341 -31.44 -6.03 3.82
N SER A 342 -31.60 -6.09 5.13
CA SER A 342 -31.50 -7.30 5.95
C SER A 342 -30.15 -8.05 5.80
N LEU A 343 -29.06 -7.33 5.58
CA LEU A 343 -27.71 -7.86 5.36
C LEU A 343 -26.85 -7.85 6.62
N TRP A 344 -27.32 -7.17 7.69
CA TRP A 344 -26.51 -6.88 8.88
C TRP A 344 -26.05 -8.11 9.64
N GLU A 345 -26.95 -9.10 9.85
CA GLU A 345 -26.71 -10.26 10.70
C GLU A 345 -25.50 -11.09 10.27
N HIS A 346 -25.34 -11.31 8.96
CA HIS A 346 -24.28 -12.14 8.41
C HIS A 346 -23.23 -11.37 7.60
N LYS A 347 -23.15 -10.04 7.75
CA LYS A 347 -22.26 -9.19 6.94
C LYS A 347 -20.79 -9.64 6.97
N GLU A 348 -20.31 -10.08 8.13
CA GLU A 348 -18.92 -10.53 8.24
C GLU A 348 -18.68 -11.85 7.50
N LEU A 349 -19.67 -12.74 7.46
CA LEU A 349 -19.61 -13.96 6.68
C LEU A 349 -19.51 -13.65 5.17
N TRP A 350 -20.33 -12.71 4.67
CA TRP A 350 -20.32 -12.30 3.27
C TRP A 350 -19.00 -11.62 2.87
N ARG A 351 -18.47 -10.76 3.74
CA ARG A 351 -17.16 -10.13 3.57
C ARG A 351 -16.03 -11.14 3.56
N GLN A 352 -16.06 -12.08 4.50
CA GLN A 352 -15.06 -13.15 4.56
C GLN A 352 -15.05 -14.02 3.30
N TYR A 353 -16.23 -14.32 2.75
CA TYR A 353 -16.31 -15.05 1.49
C TYR A 353 -15.65 -14.27 0.35
N THR A 354 -15.99 -13.01 0.20
CA THR A 354 -15.37 -12.13 -0.81
C THR A 354 -13.85 -12.07 -0.64
N HIS A 355 -13.39 -11.88 0.57
CA HIS A 355 -11.96 -11.81 0.88
C HIS A 355 -11.23 -13.12 0.54
N SER A 356 -11.80 -14.24 0.94
CA SER A 356 -11.26 -15.56 0.66
C SER A 356 -11.22 -15.85 -0.85
N PHE A 357 -12.28 -15.46 -1.57
CA PHE A 357 -12.33 -15.58 -3.02
C PHE A 357 -11.21 -14.75 -3.68
N MET A 358 -11.08 -13.47 -3.35
CA MET A 358 -10.06 -12.58 -3.90
C MET A 358 -8.64 -13.08 -3.58
N ARG A 359 -8.44 -13.62 -2.39
CA ARG A 359 -7.16 -14.18 -1.97
C ARG A 359 -6.76 -15.42 -2.79
N ARG A 360 -7.70 -16.29 -3.16
CA ARG A 360 -7.44 -17.46 -4.00
C ARG A 360 -6.99 -17.09 -5.42
N LEU A 361 -7.41 -15.94 -5.92
CA LEU A 361 -6.96 -15.44 -7.23
C LEU A 361 -5.49 -15.01 -7.22
N ARG A 362 -4.96 -14.61 -6.06
CA ARG A 362 -3.59 -14.09 -5.93
C ARG A 362 -2.55 -15.19 -5.93
N ASN A 363 -1.42 -14.91 -6.54
CA ASN A 363 -0.22 -15.74 -6.47
C ASN A 363 0.67 -15.30 -5.30
N GLU A 364 0.27 -15.65 -4.07
CA GLU A 364 0.99 -15.24 -2.86
C GLU A 364 2.46 -15.69 -2.85
N LYS A 365 2.78 -16.84 -3.45
CA LYS A 365 4.17 -17.35 -3.49
C LYS A 365 5.06 -16.47 -4.35
N GLU A 366 4.61 -16.08 -5.54
CA GLU A 366 5.38 -15.19 -6.41
C GLU A 366 5.47 -13.78 -5.85
N LEU A 367 4.40 -13.28 -5.25
CA LEU A 367 4.40 -11.99 -4.55
C LEU A 367 5.43 -11.98 -3.42
N ALA A 368 5.43 -13.00 -2.58
CA ALA A 368 6.40 -13.14 -1.49
C ALA A 368 7.85 -13.24 -2.01
N ALA A 369 8.06 -13.99 -3.09
CA ALA A 369 9.38 -14.11 -3.72
C ALA A 369 9.85 -12.76 -4.31
N TYR A 370 8.94 -12.03 -4.96
CA TYR A 370 9.21 -10.67 -5.46
C TYR A 370 9.60 -9.73 -4.33
N HIS A 371 8.78 -9.63 -3.27
CA HIS A 371 9.05 -8.76 -2.13
C HIS A 371 10.38 -9.11 -1.44
N LYS A 372 10.70 -10.40 -1.32
CA LYS A 372 11.99 -10.84 -0.78
C LYS A 372 13.17 -10.37 -1.66
N ARG A 373 13.03 -10.41 -2.97
CA ARG A 373 14.08 -10.00 -3.93
C ARG A 373 14.32 -8.49 -3.95
N VAL A 374 13.24 -7.70 -3.91
CA VAL A 374 13.32 -6.24 -4.01
C VAL A 374 13.40 -5.54 -2.67
N ARG A 375 13.34 -6.31 -1.57
CA ARG A 375 13.38 -5.78 -0.22
C ARG A 375 14.63 -4.94 0.02
N ARG A 376 14.43 -3.70 0.43
CA ARG A 376 15.51 -2.80 0.83
C ARG A 376 16.02 -3.12 2.23
N ASP A 377 17.25 -2.67 2.54
CA ASP A 377 17.75 -2.75 3.90
C ASP A 377 16.88 -1.89 4.82
N MET A 378 16.26 -2.53 5.81
CA MET A 378 15.39 -1.86 6.77
C MET A 378 16.10 -0.73 7.51
N ARG A 379 17.43 -0.78 7.63
CA ARG A 379 18.20 0.30 8.25
C ARG A 379 18.11 1.59 7.46
N ILE A 380 18.11 1.51 6.13
CA ILE A 380 17.93 2.69 5.24
C ILE A 380 16.52 3.25 5.41
N VAL A 381 15.51 2.39 5.39
CA VAL A 381 14.11 2.80 5.54
C VAL A 381 13.88 3.49 6.87
N VAL A 382 14.32 2.87 7.97
CA VAL A 382 14.19 3.44 9.32
C VAL A 382 14.97 4.74 9.46
N SER A 383 16.20 4.82 8.93
CA SER A 383 17.00 6.03 8.96
C SER A 383 16.31 7.19 8.22
N ASN A 384 15.78 6.93 7.02
CA ASN A 384 15.07 7.97 6.26
C ASN A 384 13.77 8.40 6.96
N ARG A 385 13.07 7.48 7.60
CA ARG A 385 11.87 7.80 8.37
C ARG A 385 12.19 8.69 9.56
N HIS A 386 13.22 8.34 10.33
CA HIS A 386 13.65 9.16 11.46
C HIS A 386 14.07 10.57 11.07
N ARG A 387 14.65 10.75 9.88
CA ARG A 387 14.96 12.10 9.37
C ARG A 387 13.72 12.97 9.18
N MET A 388 12.57 12.37 8.93
CA MET A 388 11.30 13.10 8.79
C MET A 388 10.64 13.41 10.13
N ASP A 389 10.90 12.57 11.15
CA ASP A 389 10.30 12.71 12.48
C ASP A 389 11.05 13.71 13.38
N TYR A 390 12.25 14.15 12.97
CA TYR A 390 13.12 15.06 13.73
C TYR A 390 13.54 16.27 12.91
N THR A 391 13.73 17.39 13.58
CA THR A 391 14.44 18.52 12.96
C THR A 391 15.88 18.12 12.62
N GLN A 392 16.51 18.79 11.65
CA GLN A 392 17.90 18.47 11.29
C GLN A 392 18.85 18.55 12.50
N GLU A 393 18.67 19.55 13.38
CA GLU A 393 19.48 19.71 14.56
C GLU A 393 19.30 18.55 15.57
N GLU A 394 18.03 18.14 15.77
CA GLU A 394 17.73 16.98 16.63
C GLU A 394 18.28 15.68 16.05
N TYR A 395 18.10 15.49 14.74
CA TYR A 395 18.61 14.32 14.04
C TYR A 395 20.12 14.22 14.16
N ASP A 396 20.84 15.32 13.92
CA ASP A 396 22.29 15.35 14.03
C ASP A 396 22.74 15.05 15.47
N ARG A 397 22.10 15.64 16.46
CA ARG A 397 22.40 15.41 17.86
C ARG A 397 22.13 13.98 18.30
N LEU A 398 21.02 13.39 17.85
CA LEU A 398 20.60 12.06 18.28
C LEU A 398 21.34 10.95 17.55
N PHE A 399 21.57 11.10 16.23
CA PHE A 399 21.96 9.96 15.39
C PHE A 399 23.28 10.12 14.65
N THR A 400 23.70 11.34 14.31
CA THR A 400 24.89 11.58 13.49
C THR A 400 26.08 12.02 14.34
N ASN A 401 25.92 13.10 15.07
CA ASN A 401 26.97 13.69 15.92
C ASN A 401 26.81 13.22 17.38
N ILE A 402 26.76 11.90 17.57
CA ILE A 402 26.42 11.32 18.86
C ILE A 402 27.40 11.72 19.99
N PHE A 403 28.64 12.06 19.66
CA PHE A 403 29.64 12.53 20.62
C PHE A 403 29.64 14.04 20.86
N ARG A 404 28.72 14.79 20.24
CA ARG A 404 28.57 16.21 20.54
C ARG A 404 28.27 16.42 22.03
N ASN A 405 28.93 17.39 22.63
CA ASN A 405 28.76 17.75 24.05
C ASN A 405 29.11 16.66 25.08
N VAL A 406 30.01 15.73 24.78
CA VAL A 406 30.44 14.70 25.73
C VAL A 406 31.53 15.18 26.69
N ASN A 407 32.24 16.29 26.36
CA ASN A 407 33.36 16.79 27.14
C ASN A 407 32.94 17.16 28.57
N GLY A 408 33.62 16.59 29.56
CA GLY A 408 33.34 16.80 30.97
C GLY A 408 32.08 16.11 31.51
N LYS A 409 31.45 15.24 30.74
CA LYS A 409 30.25 14.50 31.13
C LYS A 409 30.55 13.03 31.35
N LYS A 410 29.89 12.42 32.33
CA LYS A 410 29.86 10.97 32.50
C LYS A 410 29.01 10.34 31.40
N ILE A 411 29.43 9.21 30.88
CA ILE A 411 28.69 8.47 29.85
C ILE A 411 27.95 7.31 30.49
N PHE A 412 26.66 7.22 30.20
CA PHE A 412 25.86 6.04 30.53
C PHE A 412 25.33 5.39 29.25
N LEU A 413 25.29 4.07 29.22
CA LEU A 413 24.66 3.31 28.13
C LEU A 413 23.28 2.83 28.60
N PHE A 414 22.28 2.98 27.75
CA PHE A 414 20.98 2.39 27.99
C PHE A 414 20.80 1.15 27.12
N GLY A 415 20.53 0.02 27.77
CA GLY A 415 20.50 -1.31 27.18
C GLY A 415 21.81 -2.05 27.40
N SER A 416 21.73 -3.32 27.79
CA SER A 416 22.85 -4.18 28.12
C SER A 416 23.02 -5.35 27.13
N GLY A 417 22.57 -5.16 25.89
CA GLY A 417 22.66 -6.14 24.82
C GLY A 417 23.88 -5.95 23.93
N ARG A 418 23.86 -6.62 22.78
CA ARG A 418 24.95 -6.62 21.78
C ARG A 418 25.38 -5.21 21.33
N PHE A 419 24.48 -4.25 21.27
CA PHE A 419 24.80 -2.88 20.86
C PHE A 419 25.66 -2.19 21.90
N ALA A 420 25.34 -2.37 23.19
CA ALA A 420 26.16 -1.83 24.28
C ALA A 420 27.56 -2.48 24.32
N GLU A 421 27.61 -3.79 24.14
CA GLU A 421 28.91 -4.51 24.03
C GLU A 421 29.78 -3.96 22.90
N GLN A 422 29.19 -3.73 21.73
CA GLN A 422 29.90 -3.15 20.59
C GLN A 422 30.32 -1.70 20.85
N PHE A 423 29.46 -0.89 21.51
CA PHE A 423 29.83 0.47 21.91
C PHE A 423 31.03 0.47 22.84
N VAL A 424 31.03 -0.36 23.88
CA VAL A 424 32.15 -0.47 24.84
C VAL A 424 33.42 -0.85 24.09
N LYS A 425 33.42 -1.92 23.29
CA LYS A 425 34.58 -2.36 22.50
C LYS A 425 35.12 -1.30 21.56
N GLN A 426 34.25 -0.48 21.00
CA GLN A 426 34.62 0.55 20.01
C GLN A 426 35.16 1.83 20.64
N PHE A 427 34.64 2.24 21.81
CA PHE A 427 34.84 3.58 22.35
C PHE A 427 35.41 3.63 23.80
N GLN A 428 35.61 2.51 24.50
CA GLN A 428 36.14 2.52 25.87
C GLN A 428 37.54 3.16 26.02
N ASP A 429 38.31 3.24 24.93
CA ASP A 429 39.61 3.86 24.89
C ASP A 429 39.56 5.38 24.77
N CYS A 430 38.42 5.94 24.36
CA CYS A 430 38.23 7.38 24.17
C CYS A 430 37.14 7.98 25.06
N CYS A 431 36.34 7.16 25.77
CA CYS A 431 35.25 7.62 26.62
C CYS A 431 35.24 6.86 27.94
N GLU A 432 35.09 7.54 29.06
CA GLU A 432 34.86 6.93 30.37
C GLU A 432 33.36 6.59 30.51
N ILE A 433 33.03 5.30 30.44
CA ILE A 433 31.67 4.81 30.61
C ILE A 433 31.42 4.58 32.10
N ALA A 434 30.56 5.41 32.69
CA ALA A 434 30.30 5.41 34.14
C ALA A 434 29.35 4.30 34.58
N GLY A 435 28.52 3.78 33.67
CA GLY A 435 27.56 2.71 33.99
C GLY A 435 26.70 2.32 32.81
N ILE A 436 26.03 1.20 32.93
CA ILE A 436 25.02 0.70 31.99
C ILE A 436 23.71 0.60 32.74
N VAL A 437 22.63 1.07 32.12
CA VAL A 437 21.29 0.92 32.68
C VAL A 437 20.39 0.08 31.74
N ASP A 438 19.51 -0.71 32.32
CA ASP A 438 18.63 -1.60 31.57
C ASP A 438 17.28 -1.70 32.28
N ASN A 439 16.18 -1.76 31.52
CA ASN A 439 14.83 -1.91 32.06
C ASN A 439 14.58 -3.32 32.63
N ASN A 440 15.36 -4.31 32.22
CA ASN A 440 15.25 -5.66 32.76
C ASN A 440 15.92 -5.76 34.13
N SER A 441 15.13 -5.82 35.19
CA SER A 441 15.60 -5.90 36.57
C SER A 441 16.41 -7.16 36.86
N GLU A 442 16.26 -8.25 36.12
CA GLU A 442 17.03 -9.48 36.31
C GLU A 442 18.53 -9.31 35.98
N LYS A 443 18.88 -8.26 35.24
CA LYS A 443 20.27 -7.96 34.86
C LYS A 443 20.96 -7.01 35.83
N TRP A 444 20.23 -6.38 36.74
CA TRP A 444 20.84 -5.43 37.68
C TRP A 444 21.84 -6.11 38.63
N GLY A 445 22.93 -5.43 38.87
CA GLY A 445 24.04 -5.96 39.65
C GLY A 445 24.95 -6.93 38.88
N THR A 446 24.58 -7.32 37.63
CA THR A 446 25.49 -8.04 36.75
C THR A 446 26.41 -7.08 35.98
N LYS A 447 27.40 -7.61 35.25
CA LYS A 447 28.35 -6.78 34.51
C LYS A 447 28.39 -7.13 33.04
N LEU A 448 28.50 -6.11 32.16
CA LEU A 448 28.82 -6.23 30.75
C LEU A 448 30.18 -5.57 30.49
N GLU A 449 31.12 -6.30 29.93
CA GLU A 449 32.50 -5.81 29.68
C GLU A 449 33.14 -5.14 30.92
N GLY A 450 32.86 -5.67 32.12
CA GLY A 450 33.36 -5.16 33.39
C GLY A 450 32.57 -4.00 34.00
N ILE A 451 31.60 -3.42 33.28
CA ILE A 451 30.78 -2.29 33.73
C ILE A 451 29.49 -2.82 34.34
N GLU A 452 29.14 -2.30 35.53
CA GLU A 452 27.94 -2.71 36.26
C GLU A 452 26.66 -2.25 35.55
N ILE A 453 25.62 -3.13 35.55
CA ILE A 453 24.30 -2.86 35.01
C ILE A 453 23.37 -2.47 36.16
N CYS A 454 22.78 -1.30 36.08
CA CYS A 454 21.91 -0.72 37.09
C CYS A 454 20.49 -0.43 36.60
N SER A 455 19.63 -0.01 37.50
CA SER A 455 18.31 0.51 37.19
C SER A 455 18.39 1.87 36.45
N PRO A 456 17.54 2.15 35.46
CA PRO A 456 17.43 3.48 34.86
C PRO A 456 17.14 4.61 35.88
N MET A 457 16.59 4.28 37.03
CA MET A 457 16.35 5.25 38.11
C MET A 457 17.65 5.84 38.68
N GLU A 458 18.77 5.13 38.57
CA GLU A 458 20.09 5.63 38.98
C GLU A 458 20.49 6.89 38.20
N LEU A 459 19.99 7.07 36.97
CA LEU A 459 20.25 8.28 36.21
C LEU A 459 19.67 9.54 36.87
N LYS A 460 18.54 9.43 37.60
CA LYS A 460 17.94 10.54 38.35
C LYS A 460 18.76 10.96 39.57
N ALA A 461 19.54 10.04 40.11
CA ALA A 461 20.38 10.31 41.28
C ALA A 461 21.73 10.98 40.92
N GLN A 462 22.06 11.11 39.62
CA GLN A 462 23.31 11.70 39.19
C GLN A 462 23.33 13.20 39.42
N GLN A 463 24.33 13.67 40.20
CA GLN A 463 24.56 15.11 40.43
C GLN A 463 25.48 15.72 39.37
N ALA A 464 26.41 14.94 38.80
CA ALA A 464 27.34 15.39 37.78
C ALA A 464 26.64 15.40 36.39
N ALA A 465 27.09 16.28 35.51
CA ALA A 465 26.64 16.27 34.12
C ALA A 465 26.92 14.94 33.44
N PHE A 466 25.94 14.39 32.77
CA PHE A 466 26.07 13.10 32.07
C PHE A 466 25.37 13.14 30.72
N LYS A 467 25.71 12.17 29.88
CA LYS A 467 25.05 11.91 28.60
C LYS A 467 24.69 10.43 28.49
N VAL A 468 23.52 10.12 27.94
CA VAL A 468 23.03 8.75 27.76
C VAL A 468 23.12 8.38 26.30
N PHE A 469 23.74 7.24 26.01
CA PHE A 469 23.73 6.59 24.70
C PHE A 469 22.76 5.42 24.72
N ILE A 470 21.69 5.48 23.92
CA ILE A 470 20.75 4.38 23.77
C ILE A 470 21.38 3.33 22.85
N CYS A 471 21.64 2.14 23.37
CA CYS A 471 22.32 1.04 22.70
C CYS A 471 21.39 -0.14 22.46
N ILE A 472 20.20 0.13 21.90
CA ILE A 472 19.20 -0.88 21.54
C ILE A 472 18.63 -0.62 20.15
N LYS A 473 18.09 -1.67 19.54
CA LYS A 473 17.57 -1.60 18.17
C LYS A 473 16.27 -0.78 18.06
N PHE A 474 15.36 -0.97 19.00
CA PHE A 474 14.08 -0.28 19.06
C PHE A 474 14.15 0.74 20.20
N PHE A 475 14.54 1.94 19.87
CA PHE A 475 14.94 2.95 20.87
C PHE A 475 13.83 3.94 21.23
N ASP A 476 12.75 4.00 20.46
CA ASP A 476 11.73 5.06 20.56
C ASP A 476 11.11 5.12 21.95
N GLU A 477 10.68 3.98 22.51
CA GLU A 477 10.12 3.90 23.88
C GLU A 477 11.12 4.33 24.96
N VAL A 478 12.39 3.98 24.79
CA VAL A 478 13.44 4.38 25.73
C VAL A 478 13.79 5.86 25.58
N LEU A 479 13.73 6.39 24.38
CA LEU A 479 13.93 7.82 24.15
C LEU A 479 12.84 8.64 24.84
N GLU A 480 11.57 8.23 24.72
CA GLU A 480 10.45 8.83 25.45
C GLU A 480 10.61 8.70 26.95
N GLN A 481 10.91 7.50 27.44
CA GLN A 481 11.18 7.25 28.86
C GLN A 481 12.25 8.20 29.41
N LEU A 482 13.35 8.38 28.73
CA LEU A 482 14.43 9.27 29.16
C LEU A 482 14.00 10.75 29.14
N ARG A 483 13.23 11.15 28.14
CA ARG A 483 12.66 12.50 28.07
C ARG A 483 11.68 12.77 29.22
N ASP A 484 10.83 11.83 29.55
CA ASP A 484 9.90 11.89 30.69
C ASP A 484 10.64 11.94 32.04
N MET A 485 11.81 11.30 32.11
CA MET A 485 12.71 11.41 33.25
C MET A 485 13.42 12.77 33.35
N GLY A 486 13.23 13.66 32.37
CA GLY A 486 13.87 14.98 32.30
C GLY A 486 15.29 14.96 31.73
N ILE A 487 15.75 13.84 31.16
CA ILE A 487 17.08 13.69 30.59
C ILE A 487 17.05 14.21 29.16
N ARG A 488 17.89 15.21 28.85
CA ARG A 488 17.93 15.84 27.52
C ARG A 488 19.18 15.52 26.72
N GLU A 489 20.26 15.18 27.39
CA GLU A 489 21.53 14.82 26.75
C GLU A 489 21.52 13.35 26.36
N ILE A 490 20.88 13.05 25.23
CA ILE A 490 20.66 11.71 24.73
C ILE A 490 21.19 11.60 23.31
N SER A 491 21.80 10.46 22.99
CA SER A 491 22.10 10.04 21.61
C SER A 491 21.80 8.56 21.42
N VAL A 492 21.56 8.15 20.20
CA VAL A 492 21.28 6.76 19.82
C VAL A 492 22.48 6.19 19.07
N TYR A 493 23.03 5.13 19.57
CA TYR A 493 24.12 4.42 18.91
C TYR A 493 23.59 3.34 17.96
N ASN A 494 24.04 3.40 16.73
CA ASN A 494 23.78 2.37 15.72
C ASN A 494 25.12 1.74 15.28
N PRO A 495 25.37 0.47 15.58
CA PRO A 495 26.65 -0.19 15.24
C PRO A 495 26.90 -0.36 13.74
N ALA A 496 25.91 -0.06 12.91
CA ALA A 496 26.05 -0.08 11.45
C ALA A 496 26.52 1.25 10.85
N LEU A 497 26.62 2.30 11.66
CA LEU A 497 27.11 3.61 11.25
C LEU A 497 28.56 3.82 11.73
N GLU A 498 29.30 4.57 10.96
CA GLU A 498 30.63 5.06 11.36
C GLU A 498 30.45 6.39 12.09
N TYR A 499 31.17 6.56 13.20
CA TYR A 499 31.16 7.78 13.99
C TYR A 499 32.59 8.32 14.13
N ASP A 500 32.70 9.63 14.06
CA ASP A 500 33.94 10.30 14.40
C ASP A 500 34.31 10.02 15.86
N ARG A 501 35.50 9.50 16.09
CA ARG A 501 35.96 9.24 17.45
C ARG A 501 36.13 10.56 18.19
N PRO A 502 35.62 10.67 19.42
CA PRO A 502 35.92 11.85 20.23
C PRO A 502 37.40 11.94 20.42
N LEU A 503 37.98 13.10 20.14
CA LEU A 503 39.36 13.36 20.49
C LEU A 503 39.54 13.06 21.98
N LYS A 504 40.54 12.26 22.36
CA LYS A 504 40.83 11.96 23.77
C LYS A 504 40.73 13.24 24.56
N LEU A 505 39.88 13.26 25.59
CA LEU A 505 39.76 14.36 26.52
C LEU A 505 41.14 14.68 27.06
N MET A 506 41.82 15.65 26.47
CA MET A 506 43.01 16.21 27.09
C MET A 506 42.54 16.87 28.39
N ALA A 507 43.20 16.50 29.47
CA ALA A 507 42.95 17.02 30.81
C ALA A 507 42.79 18.53 30.77
N ALA A 508 41.78 19.02 31.50
CA ALA A 508 41.39 20.41 31.58
C ALA A 508 42.62 21.35 31.61
N GLY A 509 42.84 22.11 30.53
CA GLY A 509 43.93 23.09 30.50
C GLY A 509 44.45 23.55 29.14
N GLN A 510 43.93 23.07 28.01
CA GLN A 510 44.34 23.63 26.72
C GLN A 510 43.15 24.21 25.94
N GLN A 511 43.26 25.49 25.71
CA GLN A 511 42.28 26.36 25.03
C GLN A 511 42.04 25.95 23.59
N GLU A 512 40.78 26.21 23.18
CA GLU A 512 40.32 26.25 21.81
C GLU A 512 41.18 27.14 20.90
N GLU A 513 42.06 26.52 20.13
CA GLU A 513 42.56 27.18 18.91
C GLU A 513 42.46 26.17 17.77
N ASN A 514 41.46 26.38 16.94
CA ASN A 514 41.37 26.05 15.52
C ASN A 514 39.93 25.78 15.07
N LYS A 515 39.02 26.72 15.37
CA LYS A 515 37.84 26.86 14.51
C LYS A 515 38.26 27.58 13.24
N ARG A 516 38.37 26.82 12.14
CA ARG A 516 38.68 27.39 10.82
C ARG A 516 37.54 28.24 10.23
N TYR A 517 36.29 28.03 10.66
CA TYR A 517 35.12 28.76 10.12
C TYR A 517 34.10 29.00 11.23
N HIS A 518 33.57 30.24 11.29
CA HIS A 518 32.48 30.63 12.20
C HIS A 518 31.10 30.54 11.54
N VAL A 519 31.02 30.41 10.22
CA VAL A 519 29.78 30.31 9.44
C VAL A 519 30.03 29.37 8.28
N GLY A 520 29.20 28.33 8.15
CA GLY A 520 29.17 27.47 6.99
C GLY A 520 27.97 27.84 6.10
N TYR A 521 28.23 28.09 4.81
CA TYR A 521 27.18 28.25 3.81
C TYR A 521 26.96 26.91 3.12
N VAL A 522 25.76 26.39 3.18
CA VAL A 522 25.33 25.25 2.34
C VAL A 522 24.42 25.83 1.26
N ALA A 523 24.92 25.87 0.03
CA ALA A 523 24.08 26.13 -1.13
C ALA A 523 23.38 24.84 -1.51
N GLY A 524 22.09 24.76 -1.25
CA GLY A 524 21.22 23.69 -1.72
C GLY A 524 20.27 24.23 -2.77
N VAL A 525 20.09 23.50 -3.86
CA VAL A 525 18.96 23.73 -4.76
C VAL A 525 17.74 23.14 -4.06
N PHE A 526 16.87 24.03 -3.58
CA PHE A 526 15.60 23.64 -2.98
C PHE A 526 14.63 23.36 -4.13
N ASP A 527 14.51 22.11 -4.51
CA ASP A 527 13.44 21.67 -5.39
C ASP A 527 12.13 21.72 -4.62
N LEU A 528 11.23 22.52 -5.16
CA LEU A 528 9.78 22.61 -4.95
C LEU A 528 9.22 22.02 -3.65
N PHE A 529 8.54 22.87 -2.92
CA PHE A 529 7.76 22.60 -1.71
C PHE A 529 7.21 21.19 -1.63
N HIS A 530 7.80 20.38 -0.80
CA HIS A 530 7.20 19.17 -0.30
C HIS A 530 6.78 19.40 1.16
N ILE A 531 5.86 18.58 1.63
CA ILE A 531 5.28 18.60 2.99
C ILE A 531 6.33 18.73 4.12
N GLY A 532 7.57 18.32 3.89
CA GLY A 532 8.68 18.51 4.84
C GLY A 532 9.19 19.96 4.99
N HIS A 533 8.61 20.93 4.27
CA HIS A 533 8.90 22.36 4.45
C HIS A 533 7.77 23.14 5.14
N LEU A 534 6.66 22.45 5.49
CA LEU A 534 5.61 22.93 6.37
C LEU A 534 5.83 22.38 7.77
#